data_bbde1641b9979de4721b37b4781cf3b8
#
_entry.id   bbde1641b9979de4721b37b4781cf3b8
#
_cell.length_a   1.000
_cell.length_b   1.000
_cell.length_c   1.000
_cell.angle_alpha   90.00
_cell.angle_beta   90.00
_cell.angle_gamma   90.00
#
_symmetry.space_group_name_H-M   'P 1'
#
loop_
_entity.id
_entity.type
_entity.pdbx_description
1 polymer ?
#
loop_
_entity_poly.entity_id
_entity_poly.type
_entity_poly.pdbx_seq_one_letter_code
_entity_poly.pdbx_strand_id
1 'polypeptide(L)'
;MTHDLTRARHRAGKAGLATTAALLLLAPATLGTDAFAAERATPPASTDATPMVHNRAMDAVAQMQPSWNMGNSLDAIPDETSWGNPPATKALFDDIKSQGFHSVRIPVTWSNHQSATAPYTIDPAYLARVKQVVDFALADGLYVDMNVHHDSWQWITNMPTQHDQVLARFNATWTQIADTFRNESDRLLFESVNEPGFTNTTGDAQKMALLDELNNSFHSVVRQSGGKNGTRLLILPPVGSSPDQTLMEHLAADMATLHDPNLVATVHYYGFWPFSVNIAGFTTFNAQTQQDLTDAFNRMRDIFTSKGIPVYLGEYGLLSEPNSGIVERGEMLKYYQEVAYQARLDHVTTALWDDGNFLDRNALQWRDPALYSWIRSSYRTESGTASTDQVFVPKSGPVNAQTLTLDLNGKGFQGIWQGGTRLVRGRDYAVSGNQLTLTAAELAKLTGSGAYGVDSTLQVRFSGGLPWQIQVITNDTPVLSAATGTSTSFSLPTQFRGDRLATMEATYADGTGAGPASWTTYQEFGTSFSPDYTGGALSLTSAFLSALKDGAPVTLTFHFWSGATVTYHVTKSGTSVTGTTS
;
A
#
# COMPACT_ATOMS: atom_id res chain seq x y z
N MET A 1 -12.76 17.01 -14.76
CA MET A 1 -13.83 16.78 -13.76
C MET A 1 -13.78 15.39 -13.11
N THR A 2 -13.05 14.44 -13.66
CA THR A 2 -12.92 13.05 -13.13
C THR A 2 -11.85 12.86 -12.05
N HIS A 3 -10.84 13.73 -11.98
CA HIS A 3 -9.78 13.63 -10.95
C HIS A 3 -10.17 14.06 -9.53
N ASP A 4 -11.15 14.94 -9.37
CA ASP A 4 -11.57 15.42 -8.05
C ASP A 4 -12.44 14.44 -7.25
N LEU A 5 -13.14 13.55 -7.92
CA LEU A 5 -14.02 12.58 -7.26
C LEU A 5 -13.24 11.42 -6.60
N THR A 6 -12.11 11.02 -7.16
CA THR A 6 -11.23 9.98 -6.60
C THR A 6 -10.55 10.46 -5.31
N ARG A 7 -10.13 11.74 -5.27
CA ARG A 7 -9.53 12.35 -4.07
C ARG A 7 -10.49 12.51 -2.88
N ALA A 8 -11.76 12.81 -3.17
CA ALA A 8 -12.78 12.92 -2.11
C ALA A 8 -13.14 11.55 -1.50
N ARG A 9 -13.01 10.47 -2.26
CA ARG A 9 -13.38 9.11 -1.84
C ARG A 9 -12.31 8.43 -1.00
N HIS A 10 -11.03 8.65 -1.30
CA HIS A 10 -9.93 8.23 -0.42
C HIS A 10 -9.98 8.89 0.96
N ARG A 11 -10.58 10.10 1.08
CA ARG A 11 -10.76 10.78 2.39
C ARG A 11 -11.83 10.11 3.26
N ALA A 12 -12.85 9.49 2.70
CA ALA A 12 -13.87 8.79 3.48
C ALA A 12 -13.32 7.48 4.09
N GLY A 13 -12.45 6.75 3.38
CA GLY A 13 -11.74 5.59 3.93
C GLY A 13 -10.69 5.95 4.99
N LYS A 14 -10.08 7.16 4.88
CA LYS A 14 -9.07 7.64 5.85
C LYS A 14 -9.64 8.11 7.19
N ALA A 15 -10.93 8.47 7.26
CA ALA A 15 -11.57 8.92 8.51
C ALA A 15 -11.79 7.79 9.53
N GLY A 16 -11.69 6.53 9.13
CA GLY A 16 -11.81 5.37 10.02
C GLY A 16 -10.50 4.93 10.69
N LEU A 17 -9.35 5.35 10.17
CA LEU A 17 -8.03 4.94 10.68
C LEU A 17 -7.36 5.98 11.60
N ALA A 18 -8.03 7.09 11.93
CA ALA A 18 -7.45 8.17 12.73
C ALA A 18 -7.71 8.03 14.23
N THR A 19 -7.69 6.83 14.80
CA THR A 19 -7.73 6.67 16.26
C THR A 19 -6.79 5.57 16.71
N THR A 20 -5.69 6.01 17.22
CA THR A 20 -4.70 5.49 18.16
C THR A 20 -3.28 5.51 17.61
N ALA A 21 -2.78 6.70 17.26
CA ALA A 21 -1.37 6.95 17.40
C ALA A 21 -1.09 7.12 18.89
N ALA A 22 -0.58 6.10 19.55
CA ALA A 22 -0.02 6.24 20.88
C ALA A 22 1.09 7.30 20.79
N LEU A 23 0.94 8.40 21.53
CA LEU A 23 1.97 9.41 21.71
C LEU A 23 3.16 8.77 22.41
N LEU A 24 4.12 8.27 21.65
CA LEU A 24 5.48 8.09 22.13
C LEU A 24 6.14 9.47 22.06
N LEU A 25 6.29 10.10 23.23
CA LEU A 25 7.09 11.30 23.43
C LEU A 25 8.55 10.96 23.05
N LEU A 26 8.94 11.25 21.83
CA LEU A 26 10.34 11.28 21.40
C LEU A 26 10.92 12.63 21.83
N ALA A 27 11.92 12.60 22.72
CA ALA A 27 12.76 13.73 23.02
C ALA A 27 13.47 14.21 21.74
N PRO A 28 13.72 15.51 21.55
CA PRO A 28 14.42 16.01 20.39
C PRO A 28 15.88 15.52 20.39
N ALA A 29 16.19 14.54 19.56
CA ALA A 29 17.56 14.22 19.22
C ALA A 29 18.05 15.24 18.21
N THR A 30 19.09 15.97 18.57
CA THR A 30 19.87 16.83 17.67
C THR A 30 20.44 15.96 16.56
N LEU A 31 19.92 16.12 15.34
CA LEU A 31 20.44 15.46 14.15
C LEU A 31 21.81 16.08 13.80
N GLY A 32 22.87 15.41 14.21
CA GLY A 32 24.17 15.55 13.59
C GLY A 32 24.12 14.97 12.18
N THR A 33 24.69 15.68 11.22
CA THR A 33 24.83 15.29 9.82
C THR A 33 25.88 14.19 9.64
N ASP A 34 25.62 12.99 10.17
CA ASP A 34 26.39 11.79 9.87
C ASP A 34 25.42 10.73 9.35
N ALA A 35 25.40 10.59 8.03
CA ALA A 35 24.76 9.44 7.37
C ALA A 35 25.57 8.18 7.73
N PHE A 36 25.30 7.60 8.89
CA PHE A 36 25.73 6.24 9.18
C PHE A 36 24.91 5.29 8.31
N ALA A 37 25.55 4.73 7.28
CA ALA A 37 25.12 3.49 6.70
C ALA A 37 25.13 2.45 7.84
N ALA A 38 23.97 2.22 8.45
CA ALA A 38 23.81 1.09 9.35
C ALA A 38 24.10 -0.16 8.50
N GLU A 39 25.23 -0.79 8.76
CA GLU A 39 25.58 -2.09 8.24
C GLU A 39 24.39 -3.00 8.60
N ARG A 40 23.64 -3.45 7.58
CA ARG A 40 22.64 -4.49 7.80
C ARG A 40 23.41 -5.66 8.40
N ALA A 41 23.27 -5.86 9.69
CA ALA A 41 23.58 -7.15 10.26
C ALA A 41 22.72 -8.11 9.44
N THR A 42 23.35 -8.89 8.55
CA THR A 42 22.69 -10.04 7.94
C THR A 42 22.03 -10.78 9.07
N PRO A 43 20.69 -10.88 9.11
CA PRO A 43 20.08 -11.80 10.05
C PRO A 43 20.81 -13.12 9.80
N PRO A 44 21.25 -13.84 10.83
CA PRO A 44 21.77 -15.18 10.60
C PRO A 44 20.75 -15.85 9.71
N ALA A 45 21.21 -16.44 8.61
CA ALA A 45 20.33 -17.24 7.76
C ALA A 45 19.57 -18.14 8.72
N SER A 46 18.31 -17.81 9.01
CA SER A 46 17.53 -18.58 9.93
C SER A 46 17.31 -19.92 9.24
N THR A 47 18.12 -20.89 9.63
CA THR A 47 17.91 -22.30 9.31
C THR A 47 16.68 -22.85 10.05
N ASP A 48 15.99 -22.02 10.79
CA ASP A 48 14.78 -22.30 11.55
C ASP A 48 13.56 -21.62 10.95
N ALA A 49 13.23 -21.96 9.70
CA ALA A 49 11.84 -21.82 9.27
C ALA A 49 11.02 -22.71 10.23
N THR A 50 10.17 -22.10 11.03
CA THR A 50 9.25 -22.86 11.91
C THR A 50 8.52 -23.87 11.04
N PRO A 51 8.55 -25.18 11.36
CA PRO A 51 7.88 -26.16 10.52
C PRO A 51 6.41 -25.76 10.35
N MET A 52 5.95 -25.65 9.11
CA MET A 52 4.55 -25.35 8.84
C MET A 52 3.67 -26.45 9.44
N VAL A 53 2.71 -26.06 10.25
CA VAL A 53 1.67 -26.99 10.71
C VAL A 53 0.77 -27.33 9.53
N HIS A 54 0.80 -28.57 9.06
CA HIS A 54 -0.04 -29.01 7.95
C HIS A 54 -1.44 -29.40 8.45
N ASN A 55 -2.44 -28.73 7.92
CA ASN A 55 -3.84 -29.11 8.02
C ASN A 55 -4.56 -28.64 6.75
N ARG A 56 -5.82 -29.09 6.57
CA ARG A 56 -6.59 -28.79 5.36
C ARG A 56 -6.71 -27.29 5.07
N ALA A 57 -6.91 -26.47 6.10
CA ALA A 57 -7.09 -25.03 5.92
C ALA A 57 -5.76 -24.34 5.54
N MET A 58 -4.66 -24.69 6.23
CA MET A 58 -3.31 -24.20 5.89
C MET A 58 -2.93 -24.57 4.46
N ASP A 59 -3.12 -25.83 4.07
CA ASP A 59 -2.77 -26.31 2.73
C ASP A 59 -3.61 -25.63 1.63
N ALA A 60 -4.91 -25.39 1.90
CA ALA A 60 -5.78 -24.71 0.95
C ALA A 60 -5.40 -23.23 0.79
N VAL A 61 -5.16 -22.51 1.90
CA VAL A 61 -4.77 -21.09 1.85
C VAL A 61 -3.39 -20.93 1.21
N ALA A 62 -2.44 -21.82 1.46
CA ALA A 62 -1.15 -21.82 0.77
C ALA A 62 -1.28 -21.98 -0.76
N GLN A 63 -2.28 -22.74 -1.25
CA GLN A 63 -2.56 -22.87 -2.69
C GLN A 63 -3.19 -21.62 -3.31
N MET A 64 -3.67 -20.67 -2.50
CA MET A 64 -4.25 -19.42 -2.98
C MET A 64 -3.17 -18.37 -3.38
N GLN A 65 -1.91 -18.57 -2.99
CA GLN A 65 -0.83 -17.63 -3.28
C GLN A 65 -0.35 -17.74 -4.74
N PRO A 66 -0.20 -16.62 -5.48
CA PRO A 66 -0.58 -15.24 -5.13
C PRO A 66 -2.06 -14.97 -5.37
N SER A 67 -2.60 -13.98 -4.66
CA SER A 67 -3.97 -13.52 -4.79
C SER A 67 -4.05 -12.08 -5.30
N TRP A 68 -5.19 -11.74 -5.92
CA TRP A 68 -5.48 -10.41 -6.47
C TRP A 68 -6.87 -9.97 -6.01
N ASN A 69 -7.03 -8.67 -5.68
CA ASN A 69 -8.32 -8.07 -5.35
C ASN A 69 -9.00 -7.47 -6.59
N MET A 70 -10.26 -7.74 -6.76
CA MET A 70 -11.12 -7.05 -7.75
C MET A 70 -11.80 -5.84 -7.09
N GLY A 71 -11.00 -4.91 -6.53
CA GLY A 71 -11.51 -3.71 -5.87
C GLY A 71 -12.17 -2.72 -6.84
N ASN A 72 -12.99 -1.82 -6.32
CA ASN A 72 -13.75 -0.82 -7.10
C ASN A 72 -14.60 -1.43 -8.23
N SER A 73 -15.24 -2.56 -7.96
CA SER A 73 -16.18 -3.23 -8.87
C SER A 73 -17.49 -3.55 -8.14
N LEU A 74 -17.70 -4.79 -7.67
CA LEU A 74 -18.92 -5.13 -6.92
C LEU A 74 -18.98 -4.47 -5.54
N ASP A 75 -17.89 -3.91 -5.06
CA ASP A 75 -17.84 -3.04 -3.87
C ASP A 75 -18.18 -1.57 -4.18
N ALA A 76 -18.14 -1.16 -5.45
CA ALA A 76 -18.43 0.21 -5.84
C ALA A 76 -19.89 0.62 -5.57
N ILE A 77 -20.10 1.89 -5.25
CA ILE A 77 -21.36 2.46 -4.81
C ILE A 77 -21.76 3.58 -5.78
N PRO A 78 -23.02 3.65 -6.25
CA PRO A 78 -24.12 2.71 -5.98
C PRO A 78 -24.09 1.41 -6.80
N ASP A 79 -23.32 1.34 -7.90
CA ASP A 79 -23.32 0.22 -8.84
C ASP A 79 -21.89 -0.21 -9.22
N GLU A 80 -21.74 -1.41 -9.78
CA GLU A 80 -20.48 -2.06 -10.16
C GLU A 80 -19.50 -1.16 -10.95
N THR A 81 -20.01 -0.20 -11.74
CA THR A 81 -19.17 0.66 -12.58
C THR A 81 -19.00 2.08 -12.06
N SER A 82 -19.59 2.39 -10.92
CA SER A 82 -19.67 3.78 -10.42
C SER A 82 -18.32 4.39 -10.06
N TRP A 83 -17.29 3.56 -9.82
CA TRP A 83 -15.95 4.02 -9.47
C TRP A 83 -14.93 3.88 -10.61
N GLY A 84 -15.43 3.73 -11.87
CA GLY A 84 -14.63 3.90 -13.09
C GLY A 84 -14.12 2.61 -13.71
N ASN A 85 -14.28 1.45 -13.06
CA ASN A 85 -13.96 0.17 -13.68
C ASN A 85 -15.12 -0.31 -14.57
N PRO A 86 -14.86 -1.06 -15.65
CA PRO A 86 -15.91 -1.72 -16.43
C PRO A 86 -16.53 -2.88 -15.65
N PRO A 87 -17.70 -3.39 -16.08
CA PRO A 87 -18.26 -4.60 -15.51
C PRO A 87 -17.27 -5.77 -15.61
N ALA A 88 -17.18 -6.57 -14.53
CA ALA A 88 -16.34 -7.75 -14.50
C ALA A 88 -16.77 -8.76 -15.57
N THR A 89 -15.83 -9.28 -16.35
CA THR A 89 -16.08 -10.23 -17.43
C THR A 89 -15.32 -11.53 -17.22
N LYS A 90 -15.72 -12.60 -17.91
CA LYS A 90 -14.96 -13.86 -17.92
C LYS A 90 -13.52 -13.63 -18.41
N ALA A 91 -13.33 -12.77 -19.42
CA ALA A 91 -12.01 -12.45 -19.96
C ALA A 91 -11.06 -11.83 -18.92
N LEU A 92 -11.59 -11.05 -17.95
CA LEU A 92 -10.77 -10.53 -16.83
C LEU A 92 -10.19 -11.67 -16.00
N PHE A 93 -10.99 -12.68 -15.65
CA PHE A 93 -10.51 -13.82 -14.84
C PHE A 93 -9.60 -14.75 -15.63
N ASP A 94 -9.86 -14.96 -16.94
CA ASP A 94 -8.95 -15.65 -17.84
C ASP A 94 -7.57 -14.98 -17.84
N ASP A 95 -7.53 -13.65 -17.91
CA ASP A 95 -6.30 -12.87 -17.88
C ASP A 95 -5.60 -13.00 -16.52
N ILE A 96 -6.28 -12.75 -15.41
CA ILE A 96 -5.74 -12.89 -14.04
C ILE A 96 -5.15 -14.29 -13.83
N LYS A 97 -5.84 -15.35 -14.28
CA LYS A 97 -5.32 -16.72 -14.23
C LYS A 97 -4.06 -16.89 -15.06
N SER A 98 -4.04 -16.34 -16.28
CA SER A 98 -2.89 -16.41 -17.19
C SER A 98 -1.66 -15.68 -16.64
N GLN A 99 -1.89 -14.61 -15.87
CA GLN A 99 -0.85 -13.86 -15.16
C GLN A 99 -0.22 -14.64 -14.00
N GLY A 100 -0.81 -15.75 -13.60
CA GLY A 100 -0.26 -16.66 -12.59
C GLY A 100 -0.83 -16.46 -11.19
N PHE A 101 -1.94 -15.76 -11.05
CA PHE A 101 -2.70 -15.72 -9.80
C PHE A 101 -3.45 -17.04 -9.59
N HIS A 102 -3.57 -17.44 -8.34
CA HIS A 102 -4.25 -18.68 -7.95
C HIS A 102 -5.56 -18.41 -7.23
N SER A 103 -5.74 -17.21 -6.73
CA SER A 103 -6.99 -16.78 -6.11
C SER A 103 -7.32 -15.33 -6.41
N VAL A 104 -8.59 -14.98 -6.21
CA VAL A 104 -9.11 -13.62 -6.27
C VAL A 104 -9.96 -13.33 -5.04
N ARG A 105 -9.82 -12.15 -4.48
CA ARG A 105 -10.78 -11.60 -3.54
C ARG A 105 -11.74 -10.72 -4.31
N ILE A 106 -13.03 -10.95 -4.12
CA ILE A 106 -14.15 -10.25 -4.76
C ILE A 106 -14.89 -9.47 -3.67
N PRO A 107 -14.50 -8.22 -3.40
CA PRO A 107 -15.22 -7.35 -2.49
C PRO A 107 -16.64 -7.09 -3.00
N VAL A 108 -17.66 -7.21 -2.11
CA VAL A 108 -19.07 -6.99 -2.48
C VAL A 108 -19.75 -6.10 -1.46
N THR A 109 -20.35 -5.00 -1.93
CA THR A 109 -21.19 -4.11 -1.13
C THR A 109 -22.65 -4.41 -1.41
N TRP A 110 -23.39 -4.81 -0.40
CA TRP A 110 -24.77 -5.30 -0.52
C TRP A 110 -25.81 -4.22 -0.29
N SER A 111 -25.50 -3.21 0.55
CA SER A 111 -26.46 -2.24 1.08
C SER A 111 -27.25 -1.47 0.02
N ASN A 112 -26.65 -1.17 -1.12
CA ASN A 112 -27.33 -0.43 -2.19
C ASN A 112 -28.30 -1.31 -3.02
N HIS A 113 -28.15 -2.63 -2.88
CA HIS A 113 -28.94 -3.65 -3.57
C HIS A 113 -29.73 -4.52 -2.59
N GLN A 114 -29.99 -4.03 -1.39
CA GLN A 114 -30.72 -4.71 -0.34
C GLN A 114 -31.79 -3.79 0.23
N SER A 115 -32.97 -4.35 0.53
CA SER A 115 -34.01 -3.64 1.26
C SER A 115 -33.48 -3.06 2.57
N ALA A 116 -33.74 -1.78 2.83
CA ALA A 116 -33.30 -1.10 4.04
C ALA A 116 -34.06 -1.55 5.31
N THR A 117 -35.17 -2.26 5.14
CA THR A 117 -36.04 -2.75 6.22
C THR A 117 -36.23 -4.25 6.13
N ALA A 118 -36.57 -4.88 7.26
CA ALA A 118 -36.87 -6.30 7.30
C ALA A 118 -37.91 -6.69 6.23
N PRO A 119 -37.73 -7.84 5.56
CA PRO A 119 -36.76 -8.90 5.82
C PRO A 119 -35.35 -8.71 5.23
N TYR A 120 -34.95 -7.49 4.83
CA TYR A 120 -33.64 -7.17 4.28
C TYR A 120 -33.28 -8.00 3.02
N THR A 121 -34.25 -8.07 2.11
CA THR A 121 -34.09 -8.87 0.88
C THR A 121 -33.05 -8.26 -0.04
N ILE A 122 -32.07 -9.04 -0.47
CA ILE A 122 -31.12 -8.67 -1.51
C ILE A 122 -31.85 -8.71 -2.85
N ASP A 123 -31.62 -7.74 -3.72
CA ASP A 123 -32.14 -7.76 -5.10
C ASP A 123 -31.71 -9.05 -5.80
N PRO A 124 -32.65 -9.89 -6.26
CA PRO A 124 -32.31 -11.14 -6.91
C PRO A 124 -31.44 -10.97 -8.17
N ALA A 125 -31.60 -9.86 -8.90
CA ALA A 125 -30.79 -9.58 -10.08
C ALA A 125 -29.34 -9.29 -9.69
N TYR A 126 -29.12 -8.52 -8.61
CA TYR A 126 -27.78 -8.25 -8.11
C TYR A 126 -27.13 -9.54 -7.54
N LEU A 127 -27.87 -10.32 -6.77
CA LEU A 127 -27.37 -11.59 -6.23
C LEU A 127 -26.97 -12.56 -7.36
N ALA A 128 -27.77 -12.62 -8.44
CA ALA A 128 -27.43 -13.38 -9.64
C ALA A 128 -26.19 -12.83 -10.35
N ARG A 129 -26.01 -11.50 -10.37
CA ARG A 129 -24.80 -10.86 -10.94
C ARG A 129 -23.56 -11.23 -10.12
N VAL A 130 -23.61 -11.11 -8.81
CA VAL A 130 -22.49 -11.53 -7.93
C VAL A 130 -22.15 -13.01 -8.17
N LYS A 131 -23.19 -13.87 -8.22
CA LYS A 131 -22.97 -15.29 -8.51
C LYS A 131 -22.29 -15.51 -9.86
N GLN A 132 -22.72 -14.83 -10.91
CA GLN A 132 -22.11 -14.92 -12.23
C GLN A 132 -20.61 -14.56 -12.20
N VAL A 133 -20.23 -13.50 -11.47
CA VAL A 133 -18.82 -13.08 -11.34
C VAL A 133 -17.99 -14.11 -10.59
N VAL A 134 -18.53 -14.64 -9.49
CA VAL A 134 -17.90 -15.75 -8.74
C VAL A 134 -17.73 -16.99 -9.63
N ASP A 135 -18.75 -17.34 -10.42
CA ASP A 135 -18.71 -18.49 -11.34
C ASP A 135 -17.63 -18.31 -12.41
N PHE A 136 -17.38 -17.09 -12.91
CA PHE A 136 -16.29 -16.84 -13.85
C PHE A 136 -14.93 -17.22 -13.25
N ALA A 137 -14.65 -16.79 -12.04
CA ALA A 137 -13.39 -17.08 -11.36
C ALA A 137 -13.24 -18.59 -11.02
N LEU A 138 -14.31 -19.21 -10.51
CA LEU A 138 -14.32 -20.63 -10.18
C LEU A 138 -14.14 -21.53 -11.43
N ALA A 139 -14.69 -21.12 -12.58
CA ALA A 139 -14.54 -21.85 -13.84
C ALA A 139 -13.08 -21.89 -14.33
N ASP A 140 -12.26 -20.88 -13.97
CA ASP A 140 -10.81 -20.84 -14.25
C ASP A 140 -10.00 -21.63 -13.19
N GLY A 141 -10.67 -22.26 -12.24
CA GLY A 141 -10.02 -22.98 -11.15
C GLY A 141 -9.31 -22.09 -10.16
N LEU A 142 -9.68 -20.79 -10.09
CA LEU A 142 -9.22 -19.89 -9.04
C LEU A 142 -9.91 -20.25 -7.71
N TYR A 143 -9.23 -19.99 -6.61
CA TYR A 143 -9.91 -19.81 -5.34
C TYR A 143 -10.58 -18.43 -5.34
N VAL A 144 -11.70 -18.31 -4.66
CA VAL A 144 -12.46 -17.06 -4.57
C VAL A 144 -12.72 -16.77 -3.11
N ASP A 145 -12.36 -15.59 -2.65
CA ASP A 145 -12.83 -15.01 -1.40
C ASP A 145 -13.91 -13.96 -1.70
N MET A 146 -15.04 -14.03 -1.04
CA MET A 146 -16.16 -13.09 -1.19
C MET A 146 -16.65 -12.65 0.18
N ASN A 147 -16.99 -11.35 0.32
CA ASN A 147 -17.28 -10.74 1.61
C ASN A 147 -18.53 -9.84 1.63
N VAL A 148 -18.77 -9.25 2.80
CA VAL A 148 -19.60 -8.08 3.04
C VAL A 148 -18.65 -6.89 3.21
N HIS A 149 -18.55 -6.01 2.18
CA HIS A 149 -17.43 -5.05 2.08
C HIS A 149 -17.75 -3.69 2.70
N HIS A 150 -18.18 -2.70 1.91
CA HIS A 150 -18.42 -1.35 2.42
C HIS A 150 -19.66 -1.21 3.32
N ASP A 151 -20.44 -2.26 3.44
CA ASP A 151 -21.48 -2.39 4.48
C ASP A 151 -20.92 -2.15 5.87
N SER A 152 -19.64 -2.46 6.10
CA SER A 152 -18.92 -2.27 7.36
C SER A 152 -19.01 -0.82 7.86
N TRP A 153 -18.70 0.16 7.01
CA TRP A 153 -18.75 1.57 7.39
C TRP A 153 -20.08 2.26 7.05
N GLN A 154 -20.90 1.67 6.17
CA GLN A 154 -22.19 2.26 5.83
C GLN A 154 -23.24 2.09 6.92
N TRP A 155 -23.35 0.89 7.51
CA TRP A 155 -24.38 0.61 8.48
C TRP A 155 -23.93 -0.29 9.64
N ILE A 156 -23.01 -1.24 9.45
CA ILE A 156 -22.52 -2.14 10.52
C ILE A 156 -21.83 -1.31 11.61
N THR A 157 -21.11 -0.26 11.25
CA THR A 157 -20.48 0.69 12.16
C THR A 157 -21.42 1.27 13.23
N ASN A 158 -22.75 1.26 13.00
CA ASN A 158 -23.76 1.76 13.92
C ASN A 158 -24.21 0.73 14.96
N MET A 159 -23.64 -0.47 14.98
CA MET A 159 -24.02 -1.54 15.90
C MET A 159 -24.05 -1.11 17.38
N PRO A 160 -23.15 -0.25 17.90
CA PRO A 160 -23.22 0.21 19.30
C PRO A 160 -24.52 0.90 19.68
N THR A 161 -25.22 1.51 18.72
CA THR A 161 -26.48 2.27 18.96
C THR A 161 -27.71 1.64 18.32
N GLN A 162 -27.53 0.70 17.40
CA GLN A 162 -28.60 0.05 16.62
C GLN A 162 -28.40 -1.48 16.59
N HIS A 163 -28.00 -2.04 17.72
CA HIS A 163 -27.53 -3.41 17.88
C HIS A 163 -28.42 -4.45 17.19
N ASP A 164 -29.68 -4.58 17.62
CA ASP A 164 -30.59 -5.61 17.14
C ASP A 164 -30.90 -5.46 15.64
N GLN A 165 -30.99 -4.21 15.16
CA GLN A 165 -31.24 -3.94 13.74
C GLN A 165 -30.05 -4.33 12.88
N VAL A 166 -28.83 -3.98 13.32
CA VAL A 166 -27.59 -4.32 12.60
C VAL A 166 -27.40 -5.82 12.56
N LEU A 167 -27.52 -6.49 13.70
CA LEU A 167 -27.37 -7.96 13.77
C LEU A 167 -28.43 -8.68 12.93
N ALA A 168 -29.70 -8.25 12.99
CA ALA A 168 -30.77 -8.84 12.18
C ALA A 168 -30.49 -8.67 10.66
N ARG A 169 -30.04 -7.48 10.25
CA ARG A 169 -29.70 -7.22 8.85
C ARG A 169 -28.49 -8.04 8.40
N PHE A 170 -27.44 -8.11 9.20
CA PHE A 170 -26.23 -8.89 8.94
C PHE A 170 -26.57 -10.38 8.77
N ASN A 171 -27.36 -10.94 9.66
CA ASN A 171 -27.82 -12.32 9.58
C ASN A 171 -28.67 -12.59 8.34
N ALA A 172 -29.60 -11.68 8.00
CA ALA A 172 -30.41 -11.80 6.79
C ALA A 172 -29.57 -11.74 5.51
N THR A 173 -28.52 -10.91 5.50
CA THR A 173 -27.57 -10.82 4.38
C THR A 173 -26.84 -12.15 4.22
N TRP A 174 -26.20 -12.66 5.27
CA TRP A 174 -25.44 -13.91 5.21
C TRP A 174 -26.32 -15.14 4.97
N THR A 175 -27.57 -15.16 5.45
CA THR A 175 -28.51 -16.25 5.14
C THR A 175 -28.72 -16.36 3.63
N GLN A 176 -29.02 -15.24 2.95
CA GLN A 176 -29.27 -15.24 1.50
C GLN A 176 -28.01 -15.60 0.71
N ILE A 177 -26.84 -15.10 1.13
CA ILE A 177 -25.56 -15.46 0.52
C ILE A 177 -25.30 -16.97 0.72
N ALA A 178 -25.37 -17.44 1.94
CA ALA A 178 -25.08 -18.85 2.28
C ALA A 178 -26.00 -19.83 1.52
N ASP A 179 -27.28 -19.51 1.42
CA ASP A 179 -28.23 -20.34 0.66
C ASP A 179 -27.93 -20.36 -0.83
N THR A 180 -27.59 -19.18 -1.41
CA THR A 180 -27.28 -19.05 -2.85
C THR A 180 -26.05 -19.86 -3.25
N PHE A 181 -25.01 -19.83 -2.42
CA PHE A 181 -23.71 -20.44 -2.72
C PHE A 181 -23.48 -21.79 -2.00
N ARG A 182 -24.52 -22.36 -1.38
CA ARG A 182 -24.43 -23.56 -0.54
C ARG A 182 -23.73 -24.74 -1.20
N ASN A 183 -23.93 -24.93 -2.49
CA ASN A 183 -23.41 -26.08 -3.25
C ASN A 183 -22.22 -25.71 -4.17
N GLU A 184 -21.75 -24.46 -4.09
CA GLU A 184 -20.59 -24.03 -4.89
C GLU A 184 -19.29 -24.72 -4.47
N SER A 185 -18.30 -24.67 -5.35
CA SER A 185 -16.99 -25.27 -5.15
C SER A 185 -16.40 -24.98 -3.77
N ASP A 186 -15.64 -25.92 -3.21
CA ASP A 186 -14.85 -25.70 -1.98
C ASP A 186 -13.73 -24.65 -2.16
N ARG A 187 -13.49 -24.21 -3.39
CA ARG A 187 -12.59 -23.09 -3.70
C ARG A 187 -13.24 -21.73 -3.47
N LEU A 188 -14.53 -21.65 -3.17
CA LEU A 188 -15.18 -20.45 -2.70
C LEU A 188 -15.06 -20.37 -1.18
N LEU A 189 -14.52 -19.26 -0.67
CA LEU A 189 -14.40 -18.90 0.74
C LEU A 189 -15.34 -17.74 1.02
N PHE A 190 -15.74 -17.58 2.27
CA PHE A 190 -16.52 -16.43 2.72
C PHE A 190 -15.76 -15.68 3.80
N GLU A 191 -15.63 -14.36 3.64
CA GLU A 191 -15.08 -13.44 4.63
C GLU A 191 -16.23 -12.67 5.30
N SER A 192 -16.30 -12.72 6.64
CA SER A 192 -17.47 -12.25 7.40
C SER A 192 -17.80 -10.78 7.14
N VAL A 193 -16.82 -9.90 7.24
CA VAL A 193 -16.97 -8.46 7.04
C VAL A 193 -15.62 -7.79 6.80
N ASN A 194 -15.58 -6.84 5.87
CA ASN A 194 -14.38 -6.06 5.58
C ASN A 194 -14.13 -4.97 6.62
N GLU A 195 -12.91 -4.86 7.13
CA GLU A 195 -12.43 -3.76 8.00
C GLU A 195 -13.46 -3.28 9.03
N PRO A 196 -13.98 -4.19 9.89
CA PRO A 196 -15.06 -3.85 10.83
C PRO A 196 -14.61 -2.78 11.83
N GLY A 197 -15.25 -1.63 11.78
CA GLY A 197 -15.08 -0.55 12.72
C GLY A 197 -16.42 -0.11 13.29
N PHE A 198 -16.43 0.34 14.55
CA PHE A 198 -17.66 0.74 15.23
C PHE A 198 -17.54 2.15 15.74
N THR A 199 -18.56 3.00 15.45
CA THR A 199 -18.67 4.36 15.96
C THR A 199 -19.36 4.39 17.32
N ASN A 200 -19.11 5.44 18.09
CA ASN A 200 -19.75 5.63 19.42
C ASN A 200 -19.48 4.50 20.41
N THR A 201 -18.30 3.91 20.38
CA THR A 201 -17.85 2.90 21.34
C THR A 201 -17.10 3.53 22.53
N THR A 202 -17.04 2.79 23.63
CA THR A 202 -16.31 3.19 24.85
C THR A 202 -14.83 2.78 24.82
N GLY A 203 -14.38 2.10 23.75
CA GLY A 203 -13.00 1.63 23.57
C GLY A 203 -12.91 0.29 22.85
N ASP A 204 -11.69 -0.22 22.70
CA ASP A 204 -11.43 -1.40 21.88
C ASP A 204 -12.06 -2.69 22.45
N ALA A 205 -12.19 -2.83 23.76
CA ALA A 205 -12.89 -3.97 24.36
C ALA A 205 -14.34 -4.09 23.90
N GLN A 206 -15.06 -2.97 23.75
CA GLN A 206 -16.41 -2.99 23.22
C GLN A 206 -16.44 -3.31 21.73
N LYS A 207 -15.49 -2.77 20.96
CA LYS A 207 -15.38 -3.07 19.52
C LYS A 207 -15.12 -4.56 19.28
N MET A 208 -14.20 -5.15 20.06
CA MET A 208 -13.90 -6.58 20.00
C MET A 208 -15.14 -7.42 20.31
N ALA A 209 -15.86 -7.12 21.39
CA ALA A 209 -17.07 -7.86 21.77
C ALA A 209 -18.19 -7.80 20.71
N LEU A 210 -18.37 -6.64 20.05
CA LEU A 210 -19.33 -6.48 18.96
C LEU A 210 -18.92 -7.29 17.72
N LEU A 211 -17.62 -7.34 17.43
CA LEU A 211 -17.09 -8.11 16.31
C LEU A 211 -17.18 -9.61 16.57
N ASP A 212 -16.90 -10.07 17.78
CA ASP A 212 -17.08 -11.47 18.17
C ASP A 212 -18.53 -11.91 17.90
N GLU A 213 -19.50 -11.09 18.26
CA GLU A 213 -20.91 -11.38 18.00
C GLU A 213 -21.22 -11.50 16.50
N LEU A 214 -20.67 -10.59 15.67
CA LEU A 214 -20.82 -10.67 14.20
C LEU A 214 -20.14 -11.91 13.64
N ASN A 215 -18.88 -12.18 13.99
CA ASN A 215 -18.13 -13.35 13.51
C ASN A 215 -18.79 -14.67 13.93
N ASN A 216 -19.23 -14.78 15.18
CA ASN A 216 -19.91 -15.96 15.71
C ASN A 216 -21.29 -16.17 15.06
N SER A 217 -22.03 -15.08 14.82
CA SER A 217 -23.30 -15.14 14.10
C SER A 217 -23.13 -15.55 12.64
N PHE A 218 -22.14 -14.96 11.92
CA PHE A 218 -21.75 -15.35 10.58
C PHE A 218 -21.40 -16.85 10.50
N HIS A 219 -20.52 -17.32 11.38
CA HIS A 219 -20.14 -18.73 11.45
C HIS A 219 -21.38 -19.62 11.62
N SER A 220 -22.23 -19.29 12.56
CA SER A 220 -23.45 -20.05 12.85
C SER A 220 -24.40 -20.10 11.65
N VAL A 221 -24.70 -18.96 11.03
CA VAL A 221 -25.57 -18.85 9.85
C VAL A 221 -25.02 -19.69 8.69
N VAL A 222 -23.73 -19.56 8.38
CA VAL A 222 -23.14 -20.29 7.27
C VAL A 222 -23.13 -21.80 7.55
N ARG A 223 -22.71 -22.25 8.73
CA ARG A 223 -22.65 -23.69 9.07
C ARG A 223 -24.05 -24.34 9.06
N GLN A 224 -25.07 -23.65 9.57
CA GLN A 224 -26.43 -24.13 9.61
C GLN A 224 -27.11 -24.23 8.23
N SER A 225 -26.66 -23.45 7.24
CA SER A 225 -27.19 -23.53 5.87
C SER A 225 -26.92 -24.88 5.20
N GLY A 226 -25.96 -25.66 5.71
CA GLY A 226 -25.66 -27.01 5.26
C GLY A 226 -24.98 -27.11 3.89
N GLY A 227 -25.06 -28.27 3.23
CA GLY A 227 -24.34 -28.51 1.99
C GLY A 227 -22.82 -28.36 2.18
N LYS A 228 -22.12 -27.77 1.20
CA LYS A 228 -20.68 -27.52 1.29
C LYS A 228 -20.31 -26.46 2.31
N ASN A 229 -21.25 -25.62 2.73
CA ASN A 229 -21.04 -24.63 3.76
C ASN A 229 -20.72 -25.23 5.14
N GLY A 230 -21.07 -26.50 5.36
CA GLY A 230 -20.70 -27.23 6.58
C GLY A 230 -19.18 -27.36 6.80
N THR A 231 -18.37 -27.26 5.74
CA THR A 231 -16.90 -27.38 5.81
C THR A 231 -16.17 -26.32 4.97
N ARG A 232 -16.89 -25.34 4.43
CA ARG A 232 -16.30 -24.23 3.67
C ARG A 232 -15.32 -23.47 4.55
N LEU A 233 -14.18 -23.01 4.01
CA LEU A 233 -13.29 -22.10 4.73
C LEU A 233 -14.00 -20.76 4.96
N LEU A 234 -13.97 -20.31 6.21
CA LEU A 234 -14.53 -19.04 6.64
C LEU A 234 -13.41 -18.13 7.13
N ILE A 235 -13.41 -16.91 6.63
CA ILE A 235 -12.38 -15.91 6.90
C ILE A 235 -12.92 -14.90 7.91
N LEU A 236 -12.19 -14.70 8.99
CA LEU A 236 -12.58 -13.82 10.09
C LEU A 236 -11.53 -12.71 10.28
N PRO A 237 -11.93 -11.42 10.30
CA PRO A 237 -11.05 -10.30 10.59
C PRO A 237 -10.98 -10.00 12.07
N PRO A 238 -9.89 -9.39 12.58
CA PRO A 238 -9.89 -8.59 13.79
C PRO A 238 -10.54 -7.21 13.51
N VAL A 239 -10.77 -6.40 14.56
CA VAL A 239 -11.27 -5.03 14.40
C VAL A 239 -10.40 -4.25 13.42
N GLY A 240 -11.02 -3.64 12.41
CA GLY A 240 -10.37 -2.88 11.35
C GLY A 240 -9.47 -3.72 10.44
N SER A 241 -9.58 -5.05 10.46
CA SER A 241 -8.60 -5.96 9.83
C SER A 241 -7.15 -5.62 10.17
N SER A 242 -6.94 -5.05 11.37
CA SER A 242 -5.67 -4.48 11.80
C SER A 242 -4.63 -5.56 12.14
N PRO A 243 -3.34 -5.37 11.79
CA PRO A 243 -2.22 -6.22 12.23
C PRO A 243 -1.77 -5.89 13.67
N ASP A 244 -2.60 -5.23 14.47
CA ASP A 244 -2.33 -4.96 15.88
C ASP A 244 -2.31 -6.24 16.70
N GLN A 245 -1.32 -6.37 17.58
CA GLN A 245 -1.11 -7.59 18.36
C GLN A 245 -2.32 -7.93 19.23
N THR A 246 -2.84 -6.96 19.98
CA THR A 246 -3.96 -7.19 20.91
C THR A 246 -5.22 -7.61 20.17
N LEU A 247 -5.51 -6.98 19.03
CA LEU A 247 -6.67 -7.28 18.22
C LEU A 247 -6.57 -8.67 17.57
N MET A 248 -5.37 -9.05 17.10
CA MET A 248 -5.15 -10.39 16.54
C MET A 248 -5.16 -11.49 17.60
N GLU A 249 -4.58 -11.27 18.79
CA GLU A 249 -4.64 -12.22 19.90
C GLU A 249 -6.09 -12.45 20.36
N HIS A 250 -6.90 -11.40 20.38
CA HIS A 250 -8.32 -11.50 20.69
C HIS A 250 -9.07 -12.35 19.65
N LEU A 251 -8.85 -12.08 18.35
CA LEU A 251 -9.42 -12.88 17.26
C LEU A 251 -9.04 -14.36 17.39
N ALA A 252 -7.75 -14.65 17.66
CA ALA A 252 -7.29 -16.03 17.83
C ALA A 252 -8.00 -16.74 19.00
N ALA A 253 -8.26 -16.01 20.09
CA ALA A 253 -9.00 -16.53 21.23
C ALA A 253 -10.48 -16.80 20.89
N ASP A 254 -11.15 -15.88 20.16
CA ASP A 254 -12.53 -16.08 19.69
C ASP A 254 -12.64 -17.27 18.72
N MET A 255 -11.75 -17.36 17.72
CA MET A 255 -11.69 -18.49 16.80
C MET A 255 -11.54 -19.84 17.51
N ALA A 256 -10.78 -19.90 18.60
CA ALA A 256 -10.60 -21.11 19.39
C ALA A 256 -11.92 -21.57 20.06
N THR A 257 -12.82 -20.66 20.41
CA THR A 257 -14.13 -20.99 21.02
C THR A 257 -15.07 -21.68 20.03
N LEU A 258 -14.91 -21.42 18.73
CA LEU A 258 -15.75 -21.99 17.67
C LEU A 258 -15.44 -23.46 17.38
N HIS A 259 -14.27 -23.97 17.80
CA HIS A 259 -13.86 -25.37 17.61
C HIS A 259 -13.95 -25.85 16.15
N ASP A 260 -13.74 -24.95 15.18
CA ASP A 260 -13.86 -25.23 13.75
C ASP A 260 -12.48 -25.19 13.07
N PRO A 261 -11.98 -26.30 12.51
CA PRO A 261 -10.68 -26.35 11.85
C PRO A 261 -10.67 -25.69 10.46
N ASN A 262 -11.80 -25.17 9.99
CA ASN A 262 -11.95 -24.53 8.67
C ASN A 262 -12.05 -22.99 8.78
N LEU A 263 -11.39 -22.42 9.78
CA LEU A 263 -11.30 -20.96 9.93
C LEU A 263 -9.96 -20.43 9.42
N VAL A 264 -9.99 -19.23 8.89
CA VAL A 264 -8.86 -18.47 8.35
C VAL A 264 -8.88 -17.09 8.99
N ALA A 265 -7.75 -16.58 9.46
CA ALA A 265 -7.63 -15.19 9.88
C ALA A 265 -7.32 -14.29 8.68
N THR A 266 -7.91 -13.09 8.63
CA THR A 266 -7.53 -12.06 7.65
C THR A 266 -7.08 -10.79 8.34
N VAL A 267 -6.06 -10.16 7.78
CA VAL A 267 -5.59 -8.82 8.15
C VAL A 267 -5.29 -8.03 6.89
N HIS A 268 -5.21 -6.70 7.02
CA HIS A 268 -4.82 -5.79 5.94
C HIS A 268 -3.54 -5.06 6.33
N TYR A 269 -2.65 -4.82 5.36
CA TYR A 269 -1.40 -4.12 5.61
C TYR A 269 -0.99 -3.23 4.44
N TYR A 270 -0.98 -1.92 4.65
CA TYR A 270 -0.64 -0.92 3.65
C TYR A 270 0.69 -0.20 3.94
N GLY A 271 1.62 -0.91 4.59
CA GLY A 271 2.93 -0.38 4.96
C GLY A 271 2.90 0.52 6.20
N PHE A 272 4.09 0.89 6.65
CA PHE A 272 4.26 1.91 7.68
C PHE A 272 3.62 3.22 7.20
N TRP A 273 2.57 3.67 7.90
CA TRP A 273 1.74 4.79 7.44
C TRP A 273 2.53 6.03 7.02
N PRO A 274 3.56 6.51 7.79
CA PRO A 274 4.31 7.69 7.38
C PRO A 274 5.06 7.53 6.06
N PHE A 275 5.58 6.33 5.77
CA PHE A 275 6.20 6.01 4.50
C PHE A 275 5.16 5.89 3.38
N SER A 276 4.06 5.20 3.64
CA SER A 276 3.04 4.90 2.65
C SER A 276 2.34 6.15 2.08
N VAL A 277 2.33 7.25 2.83
CA VAL A 277 1.76 8.54 2.42
C VAL A 277 2.81 9.66 2.28
N ASN A 278 4.09 9.36 2.51
CA ASN A 278 5.19 10.32 2.51
C ASN A 278 4.91 11.52 3.42
N ILE A 279 4.96 11.27 4.73
CA ILE A 279 4.84 12.30 5.78
C ILE A 279 5.95 12.12 6.82
N ALA A 280 6.19 13.10 7.64
CA ALA A 280 7.16 13.09 8.75
C ALA A 280 8.60 12.73 8.32
N GLY A 281 8.97 13.00 7.05
CA GLY A 281 10.30 12.73 6.50
C GLY A 281 10.56 11.27 6.09
N PHE A 282 9.55 10.39 6.16
CA PHE A 282 9.69 8.99 5.73
C PHE A 282 9.55 8.89 4.20
N THR A 283 10.61 9.22 3.49
CA THR A 283 10.67 9.14 2.02
C THR A 283 11.23 7.82 1.50
N THR A 284 11.97 7.07 2.33
CA THR A 284 12.66 5.84 1.93
C THR A 284 12.17 4.63 2.73
N PHE A 285 12.28 3.44 2.14
CA PHE A 285 12.07 2.15 2.81
C PHE A 285 13.28 1.84 3.71
N ASN A 286 13.44 2.65 4.76
CA ASN A 286 14.54 2.59 5.72
C ASN A 286 14.34 1.46 6.75
N ALA A 287 15.30 1.31 7.66
CA ALA A 287 15.27 0.26 8.68
C ALA A 287 14.01 0.29 9.56
N GLN A 288 13.49 1.48 9.91
CA GLN A 288 12.26 1.61 10.69
C GLN A 288 11.02 1.16 9.89
N THR A 289 10.93 1.57 8.63
CA THR A 289 9.83 1.17 7.73
C THR A 289 9.85 -0.35 7.48
N GLN A 290 11.04 -0.93 7.31
CA GLN A 290 11.22 -2.37 7.16
C GLN A 290 10.87 -3.12 8.46
N GLN A 291 11.26 -2.57 9.61
CA GLN A 291 10.98 -3.19 10.91
C GLN A 291 9.47 -3.25 11.19
N ASP A 292 8.72 -2.18 10.89
CA ASP A 292 7.26 -2.17 11.04
C ASP A 292 6.59 -3.29 10.23
N LEU A 293 7.03 -3.49 8.97
CA LEU A 293 6.57 -4.58 8.12
C LEU A 293 6.92 -5.95 8.71
N THR A 294 8.18 -6.14 9.09
CA THR A 294 8.66 -7.40 9.66
C THR A 294 7.91 -7.73 10.96
N ASP A 295 7.67 -6.75 11.81
CA ASP A 295 6.94 -6.92 13.07
C ASP A 295 5.47 -7.32 12.82
N ALA A 296 4.82 -6.75 11.79
CA ALA A 296 3.47 -7.14 11.42
C ALA A 296 3.40 -8.61 10.99
N PHE A 297 4.34 -9.06 10.15
CA PHE A 297 4.40 -10.47 9.73
C PHE A 297 4.79 -11.41 10.87
N ASN A 298 5.75 -11.06 11.70
CA ASN A 298 6.11 -11.82 12.90
C ASN A 298 4.91 -12.05 13.82
N ARG A 299 4.08 -11.00 14.04
CA ARG A 299 2.85 -11.12 14.83
C ARG A 299 1.86 -12.10 14.18
N MET A 300 1.64 -12.03 12.85
CA MET A 300 0.79 -12.99 12.12
C MET A 300 1.30 -14.43 12.28
N ARG A 301 2.62 -14.64 12.19
CA ARG A 301 3.22 -15.95 12.42
C ARG A 301 3.00 -16.43 13.85
N ASP A 302 3.37 -15.63 14.84
CA ASP A 302 3.40 -16.06 16.24
C ASP A 302 1.99 -16.28 16.82
N ILE A 303 1.01 -15.51 16.34
CA ILE A 303 -0.39 -15.61 16.79
C ILE A 303 -1.14 -16.70 16.02
N PHE A 304 -0.92 -16.86 14.71
CA PHE A 304 -1.73 -17.70 13.86
C PHE A 304 -0.96 -18.85 13.19
N THR A 305 -0.06 -18.57 12.23
CA THR A 305 0.46 -19.63 11.33
C THR A 305 1.30 -20.66 12.05
N SER A 306 2.07 -20.30 13.08
CA SER A 306 2.81 -21.23 13.94
C SER A 306 1.89 -22.17 14.76
N LYS A 307 0.63 -21.80 14.93
CA LYS A 307 -0.39 -22.59 15.64
C LYS A 307 -1.34 -23.34 14.69
N GLY A 308 -1.06 -23.29 13.38
CA GLY A 308 -1.85 -23.97 12.36
C GLY A 308 -3.15 -23.25 11.99
N ILE A 309 -3.27 -21.97 12.28
CA ILE A 309 -4.35 -21.09 11.81
C ILE A 309 -3.82 -20.37 10.58
N PRO A 310 -4.40 -20.60 9.38
CA PRO A 310 -3.93 -19.92 8.18
C PRO A 310 -4.24 -18.43 8.22
N VAL A 311 -3.34 -17.63 7.62
CA VAL A 311 -3.54 -16.19 7.44
C VAL A 311 -3.67 -15.88 5.95
N TYR A 312 -4.74 -15.18 5.62
CA TYR A 312 -4.95 -14.55 4.33
C TYR A 312 -4.84 -13.04 4.51
N LEU A 313 -3.71 -12.45 4.08
CA LEU A 313 -3.54 -10.99 4.06
C LEU A 313 -4.46 -10.45 2.95
N GLY A 314 -5.71 -10.17 3.31
CA GLY A 314 -6.82 -9.90 2.39
C GLY A 314 -6.61 -8.67 1.52
N GLU A 315 -5.86 -7.71 2.03
CA GLU A 315 -5.41 -6.54 1.27
C GLU A 315 -3.98 -6.17 1.65
N TYR A 316 -3.15 -5.92 0.64
CA TYR A 316 -1.86 -5.27 0.84
C TYR A 316 -1.52 -4.37 -0.33
N GLY A 317 -0.75 -3.33 -0.05
CA GLY A 317 -0.28 -2.34 -0.99
C GLY A 317 0.35 -1.17 -0.27
N LEU A 318 0.47 -0.04 -0.95
CA LEU A 318 0.74 1.25 -0.34
C LEU A 318 -0.53 2.10 -0.40
N LEU A 319 -0.72 3.00 0.56
CA LEU A 319 -1.87 3.92 0.56
C LEU A 319 -1.80 4.94 -0.58
N SER A 320 -0.60 5.17 -1.10
CA SER A 320 -0.37 5.98 -2.30
C SER A 320 -0.52 5.12 -3.56
N GLU A 321 -1.15 5.68 -4.59
CA GLU A 321 -1.25 5.02 -5.89
C GLU A 321 0.15 4.76 -6.50
N PRO A 322 0.35 3.64 -7.23
CA PRO A 322 1.67 3.24 -7.74
C PRO A 322 2.34 4.27 -8.65
N ASN A 323 1.55 5.04 -9.39
CA ASN A 323 2.05 6.03 -10.36
C ASN A 323 1.91 7.48 -9.87
N SER A 324 1.58 7.70 -8.61
CA SER A 324 1.40 9.05 -8.04
C SER A 324 2.71 9.81 -7.84
N GLY A 325 3.84 9.10 -7.74
CA GLY A 325 5.13 9.67 -7.37
C GLY A 325 5.24 10.09 -5.90
N ILE A 326 4.27 9.73 -5.06
CA ILE A 326 4.28 10.01 -3.62
C ILE A 326 5.37 9.18 -2.93
N VAL A 327 5.42 7.89 -3.22
CA VAL A 327 6.53 7.02 -2.85
C VAL A 327 7.44 6.86 -4.05
N GLU A 328 8.73 7.04 -3.83
CA GLU A 328 9.74 6.90 -4.89
C GLU A 328 9.79 5.47 -5.42
N ARG A 329 10.10 5.31 -6.71
CA ARG A 329 10.00 4.04 -7.43
C ARG A 329 10.85 2.92 -6.83
N GLY A 330 12.13 3.17 -6.59
CA GLY A 330 13.04 2.18 -6.02
C GLY A 330 12.61 1.77 -4.61
N GLU A 331 12.12 2.70 -3.83
CA GLU A 331 11.64 2.46 -2.47
C GLU A 331 10.34 1.63 -2.45
N MET A 332 9.45 1.88 -3.43
CA MET A 332 8.25 1.06 -3.66
C MET A 332 8.62 -0.39 -4.04
N LEU A 333 9.59 -0.59 -4.91
CA LEU A 333 10.06 -1.91 -5.32
C LEU A 333 10.63 -2.71 -4.13
N LYS A 334 11.40 -2.05 -3.25
CA LYS A 334 11.91 -2.66 -2.01
C LYS A 334 10.78 -3.11 -1.10
N TYR A 335 9.76 -2.26 -0.91
CA TYR A 335 8.58 -2.57 -0.10
C TYR A 335 7.84 -3.82 -0.61
N TYR A 336 7.46 -3.87 -1.89
CA TYR A 336 6.74 -5.02 -2.44
C TYR A 336 7.55 -6.32 -2.39
N GLN A 337 8.87 -6.23 -2.56
CA GLN A 337 9.76 -7.37 -2.42
C GLN A 337 9.79 -7.89 -0.98
N GLU A 338 9.89 -7.00 0.00
CA GLU A 338 9.92 -7.36 1.42
C GLU A 338 8.61 -7.99 1.88
N VAL A 339 7.44 -7.44 1.45
CA VAL A 339 6.13 -8.08 1.70
C VAL A 339 6.12 -9.53 1.21
N ALA A 340 6.57 -9.76 -0.03
CA ALA A 340 6.58 -11.10 -0.61
C ALA A 340 7.61 -12.03 0.08
N TYR A 341 8.72 -11.49 0.58
CA TYR A 341 9.73 -12.24 1.33
C TYR A 341 9.19 -12.70 2.68
N GLN A 342 8.64 -11.78 3.47
CA GLN A 342 8.07 -12.09 4.77
C GLN A 342 6.88 -13.05 4.65
N ALA A 343 6.02 -12.86 3.63
CA ALA A 343 4.91 -13.75 3.36
C ALA A 343 5.35 -15.22 3.16
N ARG A 344 6.48 -15.43 2.45
CA ARG A 344 7.04 -16.79 2.29
C ARG A 344 7.60 -17.35 3.58
N LEU A 345 8.31 -16.52 4.38
CA LEU A 345 8.88 -16.96 5.66
C LEU A 345 7.81 -17.37 6.67
N ASP A 346 6.73 -16.60 6.73
CA ASP A 346 5.71 -16.69 7.77
C ASP A 346 4.45 -17.45 7.30
N HIS A 347 4.50 -18.04 6.09
CA HIS A 347 3.40 -18.82 5.50
C HIS A 347 2.08 -18.04 5.41
N VAL A 348 2.16 -16.77 5.05
CA VAL A 348 1.02 -15.88 4.84
C VAL A 348 0.69 -15.81 3.35
N THR A 349 -0.56 -16.00 2.99
CA THR A 349 -1.05 -15.76 1.63
C THR A 349 -1.44 -14.29 1.48
N THR A 350 -1.02 -13.65 0.38
CA THR A 350 -1.19 -12.21 0.19
C THR A 350 -2.05 -11.88 -1.02
N ALA A 351 -3.03 -10.98 -0.86
CA ALA A 351 -3.89 -10.50 -1.93
C ALA A 351 -3.57 -9.03 -2.26
N LEU A 352 -2.97 -8.80 -3.43
CA LEU A 352 -2.64 -7.46 -3.90
C LEU A 352 -3.93 -6.65 -4.07
N TRP A 353 -4.04 -5.50 -3.39
CA TRP A 353 -5.16 -4.59 -3.61
C TRP A 353 -5.02 -3.91 -4.97
N ASP A 354 -6.06 -4.04 -5.79
CA ASP A 354 -6.13 -3.37 -7.09
C ASP A 354 -7.54 -2.81 -7.32
N ASP A 355 -7.65 -1.52 -7.26
CA ASP A 355 -8.87 -0.76 -7.53
C ASP A 355 -8.98 -0.28 -9.01
N GLY A 356 -8.10 -0.81 -9.89
CA GLY A 356 -7.93 -0.41 -11.28
C GLY A 356 -6.67 0.43 -11.52
N ASN A 357 -5.88 0.71 -10.47
CA ASN A 357 -4.63 1.46 -10.59
C ASN A 357 -3.43 0.59 -11.01
N PHE A 358 -3.50 -0.73 -10.83
CA PHE A 358 -2.48 -1.68 -11.33
C PHE A 358 -2.87 -2.25 -12.69
N LEU A 359 -4.04 -2.88 -12.79
CA LEU A 359 -4.53 -3.47 -14.03
C LEU A 359 -5.58 -2.56 -14.68
N ASP A 360 -5.33 -2.12 -15.90
CA ASP A 360 -6.37 -1.51 -16.74
C ASP A 360 -7.35 -2.59 -17.19
N ARG A 361 -8.55 -2.61 -16.58
CA ARG A 361 -9.54 -3.66 -16.81
C ARG A 361 -10.27 -3.55 -18.16
N ASN A 362 -10.14 -2.41 -18.86
CA ASN A 362 -10.62 -2.28 -20.23
C ASN A 362 -9.63 -2.89 -21.22
N ALA A 363 -8.35 -2.60 -21.03
CA ALA A 363 -7.28 -3.07 -21.92
C ALA A 363 -6.74 -4.46 -21.53
N LEU A 364 -7.03 -4.95 -20.33
CA LEU A 364 -6.44 -6.14 -19.70
C LEU A 364 -4.90 -6.08 -19.72
N GLN A 365 -4.38 -4.93 -19.34
CA GLN A 365 -2.94 -4.66 -19.33
C GLN A 365 -2.53 -3.96 -18.04
N TRP A 366 -1.42 -4.39 -17.46
CA TRP A 366 -0.83 -3.69 -16.32
C TRP A 366 -0.40 -2.29 -16.72
N ARG A 367 -0.85 -1.26 -15.96
CA ARG A 367 -0.48 0.15 -16.21
C ARG A 367 1.02 0.36 -16.07
N ASP A 368 1.66 -0.41 -15.21
CA ASP A 368 3.10 -0.49 -15.05
C ASP A 368 3.56 -1.96 -15.11
N PRO A 369 3.87 -2.48 -16.32
CA PRO A 369 4.30 -3.86 -16.49
C PRO A 369 5.61 -4.19 -15.78
N ALA A 370 6.49 -3.20 -15.55
CA ALA A 370 7.75 -3.40 -14.85
C ALA A 370 7.52 -3.58 -13.34
N LEU A 371 6.65 -2.79 -12.73
CA LEU A 371 6.23 -2.97 -11.34
C LEU A 371 5.56 -4.34 -11.14
N TYR A 372 4.62 -4.69 -12.01
CA TYR A 372 3.99 -6.01 -11.92
C TYR A 372 4.99 -7.15 -12.05
N SER A 373 5.92 -7.06 -13.01
CA SER A 373 6.98 -8.06 -13.17
C SER A 373 7.84 -8.21 -11.92
N TRP A 374 8.13 -7.09 -11.23
CA TRP A 374 8.86 -7.08 -9.96
C TRP A 374 8.06 -7.78 -8.86
N ILE A 375 6.79 -7.41 -8.66
CA ILE A 375 5.89 -8.03 -7.67
C ILE A 375 5.79 -9.54 -7.95
N ARG A 376 5.53 -9.92 -9.20
CA ARG A 376 5.41 -11.33 -9.60
C ARG A 376 6.69 -12.14 -9.35
N SER A 377 7.86 -11.56 -9.65
CA SER A 377 9.15 -12.20 -9.37
C SER A 377 9.36 -12.38 -7.86
N SER A 378 8.97 -11.38 -7.08
CA SER A 378 9.14 -11.36 -5.63
C SER A 378 8.36 -12.44 -4.90
N TYR A 379 7.27 -12.94 -5.46
CA TYR A 379 6.55 -14.11 -4.90
C TYR A 379 7.40 -15.38 -4.87
N ARG A 380 8.48 -15.45 -5.66
CA ARG A 380 9.32 -16.66 -5.77
C ARG A 380 10.73 -16.46 -5.27
N THR A 381 11.30 -15.27 -5.47
CA THR A 381 12.68 -14.98 -5.11
C THR A 381 12.88 -13.48 -4.90
N GLU A 382 13.77 -13.13 -4.01
CA GLU A 382 14.25 -11.76 -3.90
C GLU A 382 15.22 -11.44 -5.03
N SER A 383 15.20 -10.18 -5.47
CA SER A 383 16.21 -9.58 -6.33
C SER A 383 17.25 -8.87 -5.48
N GLY A 384 18.48 -8.77 -5.95
CA GLY A 384 19.41 -7.80 -5.38
C GLY A 384 18.92 -6.37 -5.68
N THR A 385 19.17 -5.44 -4.74
CA THR A 385 18.81 -4.02 -4.86
C THR A 385 20.03 -3.13 -4.60
N ALA A 386 19.85 -1.82 -4.63
CA ALA A 386 20.85 -0.84 -4.20
C ALA A 386 20.22 0.22 -3.29
N SER A 387 21.07 1.00 -2.61
CA SER A 387 20.64 2.09 -1.73
C SER A 387 19.68 3.06 -2.41
N THR A 388 19.81 3.26 -3.73
CA THR A 388 18.89 4.03 -4.56
C THR A 388 18.83 3.45 -5.98
N ASP A 389 17.81 3.81 -6.73
CA ASP A 389 17.68 3.57 -8.16
C ASP A 389 17.99 4.84 -8.99
N GLN A 390 18.53 5.89 -8.36
CA GLN A 390 18.81 7.19 -8.98
C GLN A 390 20.26 7.60 -8.71
N VAL A 391 20.95 8.10 -9.76
CA VAL A 391 22.27 8.67 -9.70
C VAL A 391 22.22 10.06 -10.35
N PHE A 392 22.37 11.11 -9.55
CA PHE A 392 22.31 12.48 -9.99
C PHE A 392 23.68 13.02 -10.37
N VAL A 393 23.81 13.56 -11.58
CA VAL A 393 25.04 14.12 -12.11
C VAL A 393 24.85 15.61 -12.41
N PRO A 394 25.56 16.52 -11.68
CA PRO A 394 25.36 17.95 -11.86
C PRO A 394 25.79 18.41 -13.26
N LYS A 395 24.93 19.19 -13.93
CA LYS A 395 25.22 19.78 -15.23
C LYS A 395 26.21 20.94 -15.13
N SER A 396 26.05 21.78 -14.12
CA SER A 396 26.86 22.99 -13.92
C SER A 396 28.08 22.77 -13.02
N GLY A 397 28.31 21.54 -12.56
CA GLY A 397 29.39 21.19 -11.64
C GLY A 397 30.32 20.10 -12.20
N PRO A 398 31.36 19.72 -11.42
CA PRO A 398 32.23 18.62 -11.80
C PRO A 398 31.48 17.28 -11.69
N VAL A 399 31.70 16.40 -12.66
CA VAL A 399 31.22 15.03 -12.57
C VAL A 399 32.14 14.24 -11.64
N ASN A 400 31.62 13.77 -10.53
CA ASN A 400 32.35 12.95 -9.55
C ASN A 400 31.91 11.50 -9.61
N ALA A 401 32.79 10.57 -9.20
CA ALA A 401 32.40 9.19 -8.98
C ALA A 401 31.33 9.08 -7.89
N GLN A 402 30.37 8.16 -8.07
CA GLN A 402 29.28 7.96 -7.10
C GLN A 402 29.24 6.51 -6.65
N THR A 403 29.01 6.30 -5.37
CA THR A 403 28.99 4.98 -4.73
C THR A 403 27.61 4.67 -4.22
N LEU A 404 27.11 3.49 -4.58
CA LEU A 404 25.86 2.92 -4.11
C LEU A 404 26.15 1.70 -3.25
N THR A 405 25.39 1.52 -2.18
CA THR A 405 25.45 0.28 -1.38
C THR A 405 24.50 -0.74 -2.00
N LEU A 406 25.02 -1.92 -2.36
CA LEU A 406 24.21 -3.03 -2.84
C LEU A 406 23.63 -3.82 -1.67
N ASP A 407 22.37 -4.17 -1.75
CA ASP A 407 21.78 -5.22 -0.94
C ASP A 407 21.65 -6.46 -1.83
N LEU A 408 22.43 -7.47 -1.51
CA LEU A 408 22.54 -8.66 -2.35
C LEU A 408 21.40 -9.65 -2.16
N ASN A 409 20.69 -9.62 -1.04
CA ASN A 409 19.59 -10.55 -0.71
C ASN A 409 19.97 -12.03 -1.00
N GLY A 410 21.17 -12.42 -0.57
CA GLY A 410 21.72 -13.76 -0.80
C GLY A 410 22.12 -14.07 -2.24
N LYS A 411 22.17 -13.08 -3.15
CA LYS A 411 22.55 -13.23 -4.55
C LYS A 411 23.98 -12.77 -4.80
N GLY A 412 24.60 -13.30 -5.86
CA GLY A 412 25.91 -12.83 -6.33
C GLY A 412 25.75 -11.70 -7.35
N PHE A 413 26.53 -10.63 -7.20
CA PHE A 413 26.61 -9.57 -8.20
C PHE A 413 27.25 -10.09 -9.49
N GLN A 414 26.61 -9.86 -10.67
CA GLN A 414 27.08 -10.33 -11.96
C GLN A 414 27.66 -9.23 -12.85
N GLY A 415 27.30 -7.97 -12.61
CA GLY A 415 27.79 -6.83 -13.39
C GLY A 415 26.71 -5.81 -13.69
N ILE A 416 27.09 -4.81 -14.51
CA ILE A 416 26.22 -3.72 -14.94
C ILE A 416 26.12 -3.72 -16.46
N TRP A 417 24.91 -3.44 -16.97
CA TRP A 417 24.64 -3.28 -18.41
C TRP A 417 23.94 -1.95 -18.68
N GLN A 418 24.29 -1.35 -19.81
CA GLN A 418 23.53 -0.26 -20.42
C GLN A 418 22.97 -0.80 -21.75
N GLY A 419 21.64 -0.90 -21.85
CA GLY A 419 21.04 -1.60 -22.98
C GLY A 419 21.59 -3.04 -23.09
N GLY A 420 22.10 -3.42 -24.25
CA GLY A 420 22.74 -4.71 -24.47
C GLY A 420 24.23 -4.77 -24.11
N THR A 421 24.85 -3.65 -23.75
CA THR A 421 26.31 -3.55 -23.54
C THR A 421 26.68 -3.70 -22.09
N ARG A 422 27.60 -4.61 -21.78
CA ARG A 422 28.16 -4.78 -20.44
C ARG A 422 29.22 -3.74 -20.15
N LEU A 423 29.14 -3.04 -19.03
CA LEU A 423 30.17 -2.15 -18.53
C LEU A 423 31.38 -2.95 -18.03
N VAL A 424 32.57 -2.36 -18.12
CA VAL A 424 33.85 -3.01 -17.80
C VAL A 424 34.25 -2.69 -16.36
N ARG A 425 34.28 -3.72 -15.48
CA ARG A 425 34.79 -3.59 -14.12
C ARG A 425 36.25 -3.13 -14.12
N GLY A 426 36.57 -2.18 -13.25
CA GLY A 426 37.92 -1.57 -13.13
C GLY A 426 38.13 -0.37 -14.07
N ARG A 427 37.27 -0.16 -15.07
CA ARG A 427 37.28 1.02 -15.95
C ARG A 427 36.05 1.88 -15.76
N ASP A 428 34.86 1.30 -15.92
CA ASP A 428 33.59 2.01 -15.92
C ASP A 428 32.97 2.04 -14.50
N TYR A 429 33.25 0.98 -13.72
CA TYR A 429 32.84 0.87 -12.33
C TYR A 429 33.80 0.00 -11.50
N ALA A 430 33.74 0.16 -10.19
CA ALA A 430 34.44 -0.70 -9.21
C ALA A 430 33.42 -1.32 -8.23
N VAL A 431 33.77 -2.48 -7.66
CA VAL A 431 33.01 -3.12 -6.57
C VAL A 431 33.97 -3.59 -5.50
N SER A 432 33.74 -3.14 -4.27
CA SER A 432 34.46 -3.55 -3.07
C SER A 432 33.46 -3.90 -1.96
N GLY A 433 33.42 -5.17 -1.57
CA GLY A 433 32.32 -5.68 -0.73
C GLY A 433 30.97 -5.46 -1.42
N ASN A 434 30.07 -4.77 -0.73
CA ASN A 434 28.77 -4.37 -1.25
C ASN A 434 28.74 -2.93 -1.83
N GLN A 435 29.89 -2.24 -1.89
CA GLN A 435 29.98 -0.89 -2.45
C GLN A 435 30.22 -0.95 -3.95
N LEU A 436 29.26 -0.41 -4.72
CA LEU A 436 29.32 -0.23 -6.16
C LEU A 436 29.65 1.23 -6.47
N THR A 437 30.82 1.50 -7.06
CA THR A 437 31.23 2.84 -7.45
C THR A 437 31.19 2.99 -8.97
N LEU A 438 30.35 3.87 -9.49
CA LEU A 438 30.38 4.31 -10.89
C LEU A 438 31.48 5.39 -11.03
N THR A 439 32.37 5.24 -12.02
CA THR A 439 33.46 6.20 -12.20
C THR A 439 32.97 7.53 -12.77
N ALA A 440 33.65 8.63 -12.45
CA ALA A 440 33.35 9.95 -13.02
C ALA A 440 33.39 9.94 -14.56
N ALA A 441 34.34 9.22 -15.14
CA ALA A 441 34.47 9.10 -16.59
C ALA A 441 33.25 8.40 -17.23
N GLU A 442 32.76 7.32 -16.60
CA GLU A 442 31.57 6.62 -17.10
C GLU A 442 30.31 7.47 -16.90
N LEU A 443 30.16 8.13 -15.74
CA LEU A 443 29.03 9.04 -15.50
C LEU A 443 29.00 10.17 -16.51
N ALA A 444 30.14 10.79 -16.83
CA ALA A 444 30.23 11.82 -17.86
C ALA A 444 29.83 11.32 -19.26
N LYS A 445 30.15 10.05 -19.58
CA LYS A 445 29.74 9.43 -20.82
C LYS A 445 28.24 9.10 -20.83
N LEU A 446 27.69 8.65 -19.72
CA LEU A 446 26.28 8.25 -19.58
C LEU A 446 25.32 9.46 -19.64
N THR A 447 25.76 10.65 -19.22
CA THR A 447 25.00 11.92 -19.29
C THR A 447 24.96 12.56 -20.69
N GLY A 448 25.69 12.04 -21.64
CA GLY A 448 25.59 12.25 -23.10
C GLY A 448 25.30 13.67 -23.56
N SER A 449 24.04 14.00 -23.80
CA SER A 449 23.61 15.32 -24.32
C SER A 449 23.70 16.45 -23.30
N GLY A 450 23.81 16.12 -22.01
CA GLY A 450 23.73 17.09 -20.91
C GLY A 450 22.38 17.82 -20.83
N ALA A 451 21.31 17.24 -21.35
CA ALA A 451 19.96 17.74 -21.11
C ALA A 451 19.53 17.39 -19.68
N TYR A 452 18.66 18.22 -19.07
CA TYR A 452 18.12 17.89 -17.76
C TYR A 452 17.18 16.68 -17.84
N GLY A 453 17.31 15.76 -16.89
CA GLY A 453 16.48 14.56 -16.76
C GLY A 453 17.26 13.27 -16.91
N VAL A 454 16.55 12.16 -17.15
CA VAL A 454 17.14 10.83 -17.28
C VAL A 454 17.84 10.70 -18.63
N ASP A 455 19.17 10.51 -18.61
CA ASP A 455 19.98 10.31 -19.82
C ASP A 455 20.17 8.83 -20.14
N SER A 456 20.31 8.00 -19.11
CA SER A 456 20.63 6.58 -19.26
C SER A 456 19.98 5.75 -18.15
N THR A 457 19.68 4.50 -18.45
CA THR A 457 19.28 3.51 -17.46
C THR A 457 20.26 2.36 -17.46
N LEU A 458 20.81 2.05 -16.30
CA LEU A 458 21.71 0.94 -16.07
C LEU A 458 20.92 -0.22 -15.45
N GLN A 459 21.34 -1.45 -15.80
CA GLN A 459 20.82 -2.68 -15.19
C GLN A 459 21.92 -3.31 -14.35
N VAL A 460 21.75 -3.33 -13.05
CA VAL A 460 22.59 -4.11 -12.13
C VAL A 460 22.01 -5.51 -12.05
N ARG A 461 22.77 -6.52 -12.49
CA ARG A 461 22.32 -7.91 -12.55
C ARG A 461 22.95 -8.74 -11.44
N PHE A 462 22.13 -9.65 -10.93
CA PHE A 462 22.48 -10.58 -9.86
C PHE A 462 22.28 -12.02 -10.32
N SER A 463 22.71 -13.00 -9.53
CA SER A 463 22.58 -14.43 -9.85
C SER A 463 21.13 -14.95 -9.82
N GLY A 464 20.19 -14.15 -9.39
CA GLY A 464 18.76 -14.46 -9.37
C GLY A 464 17.91 -13.21 -9.18
N GLY A 465 16.61 -13.33 -9.41
CA GLY A 465 15.68 -12.21 -9.40
C GLY A 465 15.77 -11.35 -10.66
N LEU A 466 15.11 -10.21 -10.63
CA LEU A 466 15.14 -9.21 -11.70
C LEU A 466 16.33 -8.25 -11.53
N PRO A 467 16.84 -7.68 -12.64
CA PRO A 467 17.86 -6.63 -12.56
C PRO A 467 17.34 -5.39 -11.85
N TRP A 468 18.16 -4.82 -10.95
CA TRP A 468 17.89 -3.50 -10.39
C TRP A 468 18.22 -2.43 -11.43
N GLN A 469 17.26 -1.52 -11.65
CA GLN A 469 17.42 -0.43 -12.59
C GLN A 469 18.01 0.78 -11.87
N ILE A 470 18.98 1.47 -12.48
CA ILE A 470 19.55 2.72 -11.99
C ILE A 470 19.40 3.77 -13.08
N GLN A 471 18.68 4.84 -12.78
CA GLN A 471 18.57 6.01 -13.65
C GLN A 471 19.77 6.94 -13.42
N VAL A 472 20.50 7.27 -14.47
CA VAL A 472 21.53 8.33 -14.45
C VAL A 472 20.87 9.61 -14.94
N ILE A 473 20.86 10.62 -14.08
CA ILE A 473 20.04 11.83 -14.22
C ILE A 473 20.95 13.05 -14.25
N THR A 474 20.93 13.81 -15.34
CA THR A 474 21.54 15.14 -15.37
C THR A 474 20.67 16.14 -14.64
N ASN A 475 21.20 16.79 -13.62
CA ASN A 475 20.47 17.76 -12.80
C ASN A 475 21.28 18.99 -12.44
N ASP A 476 20.60 19.99 -11.95
CA ASP A 476 21.11 21.09 -11.10
C ASP A 476 20.08 21.41 -10.02
N THR A 477 20.47 22.18 -9.02
CA THR A 477 19.55 22.63 -7.96
C THR A 477 18.33 23.31 -8.57
N PRO A 478 17.10 22.88 -8.22
CA PRO A 478 15.88 23.51 -8.69
C PRO A 478 15.80 24.99 -8.34
N VAL A 479 15.10 25.76 -9.16
CA VAL A 479 14.89 27.21 -8.95
C VAL A 479 13.41 27.49 -8.86
N LEU A 480 13.00 28.11 -7.77
CA LEU A 480 11.64 28.58 -7.52
C LEU A 480 11.55 30.08 -7.78
N SER A 481 10.40 30.59 -8.18
CA SER A 481 10.13 32.00 -8.39
C SER A 481 9.06 32.51 -7.42
N ALA A 482 9.09 33.81 -7.14
CA ALA A 482 8.03 34.44 -6.36
C ALA A 482 6.66 34.26 -7.03
N ALA A 483 5.62 34.12 -6.20
CA ALA A 483 4.27 33.89 -6.66
C ALA A 483 3.24 34.61 -5.79
N THR A 484 2.09 34.91 -6.38
CA THR A 484 0.89 35.36 -5.66
C THR A 484 -0.29 34.51 -6.08
N GLY A 485 -1.23 34.29 -5.15
CA GLY A 485 -2.40 33.46 -5.42
C GLY A 485 -3.43 33.59 -4.30
N THR A 486 -4.24 32.57 -4.17
CA THR A 486 -5.28 32.52 -3.14
C THR A 486 -5.15 31.27 -2.27
N SER A 487 -5.84 31.27 -1.12
CA SER A 487 -5.87 30.11 -0.22
C SER A 487 -6.56 28.87 -0.85
N THR A 488 -7.18 28.99 -2.02
CA THR A 488 -7.78 27.88 -2.77
C THR A 488 -6.96 27.46 -3.97
N SER A 489 -6.02 28.33 -4.45
CA SER A 489 -5.17 28.05 -5.61
C SER A 489 -3.87 28.84 -5.49
N PHE A 490 -2.80 28.13 -5.15
CA PHE A 490 -1.47 28.71 -5.06
C PHE A 490 -0.43 27.76 -5.68
N SER A 491 0.28 28.26 -6.68
CA SER A 491 1.26 27.51 -7.44
C SER A 491 2.55 28.31 -7.57
N LEU A 492 3.67 27.68 -7.27
CA LEU A 492 5.02 28.25 -7.33
C LEU A 492 5.66 27.86 -8.67
N PRO A 493 5.95 28.81 -9.56
CA PRO A 493 6.70 28.51 -10.78
C PRO A 493 8.07 27.92 -10.42
N THR A 494 8.37 26.75 -10.97
CA THR A 494 9.52 25.93 -10.59
C THR A 494 10.25 25.41 -11.82
N GLN A 495 11.54 25.67 -11.90
CA GLN A 495 12.43 24.98 -12.82
C GLN A 495 13.04 23.80 -12.08
N PHE A 496 12.55 22.58 -12.32
CA PHE A 496 13.03 21.37 -11.62
C PHE A 496 14.45 20.96 -12.01
N ARG A 497 14.94 21.36 -13.18
CA ARG A 497 16.30 21.12 -13.65
C ARG A 497 16.74 19.64 -13.52
N GLY A 498 15.88 18.72 -13.93
CA GLY A 498 16.13 17.28 -13.90
C GLY A 498 15.93 16.63 -12.54
N ASP A 499 15.74 17.40 -11.47
CA ASP A 499 15.53 16.86 -10.13
C ASP A 499 14.05 16.59 -9.83
N ARG A 500 13.80 15.83 -8.80
CA ARG A 500 12.44 15.48 -8.36
C ARG A 500 12.27 15.75 -6.87
N LEU A 501 11.08 16.24 -6.50
CA LEU A 501 10.73 16.54 -5.12
C LEU A 501 10.61 15.26 -4.29
N ALA A 502 11.31 15.20 -3.17
CA ALA A 502 11.22 14.09 -2.22
C ALA A 502 10.16 14.38 -1.14
N THR A 503 10.22 15.57 -0.50
CA THR A 503 9.27 15.96 0.55
C THR A 503 9.35 17.47 0.81
N MET A 504 8.48 17.98 1.69
CA MET A 504 8.45 19.40 2.09
C MET A 504 8.30 19.55 3.61
N GLU A 505 9.14 20.37 4.20
CA GLU A 505 8.92 20.90 5.55
C GLU A 505 8.22 22.25 5.51
N ALA A 506 7.42 22.53 6.53
CA ALA A 506 6.79 23.82 6.75
C ALA A 506 6.85 24.20 8.23
N THR A 507 7.45 25.37 8.53
CA THR A 507 7.67 25.82 9.92
C THR A 507 7.29 27.29 10.09
N TYR A 508 6.75 27.60 11.27
CA TYR A 508 6.67 28.98 11.74
C TYR A 508 8.02 29.45 12.29
N ALA A 509 8.14 30.75 12.57
CA ALA A 509 9.37 31.36 13.09
C ALA A 509 9.82 30.78 14.46
N ASP A 510 8.90 30.22 15.23
CA ASP A 510 9.17 29.55 16.51
C ASP A 510 9.61 28.10 16.36
N GLY A 511 9.75 27.60 15.12
CA GLY A 511 10.13 26.22 14.80
C GLY A 511 8.99 25.21 14.87
N THR A 512 7.78 25.63 15.20
CA THR A 512 6.61 24.73 15.20
C THR A 512 6.16 24.40 13.79
N GLY A 513 5.58 23.19 13.60
CA GLY A 513 5.04 22.74 12.31
C GLY A 513 3.89 23.63 11.83
N ALA A 514 3.89 23.98 10.55
CA ALA A 514 2.84 24.73 9.88
C ALA A 514 2.07 23.84 8.91
N GLY A 515 0.75 23.91 8.91
CA GLY A 515 -0.10 23.12 8.04
C GLY A 515 -0.98 22.11 8.80
N PRO A 516 -1.67 21.19 8.08
CA PRO A 516 -2.59 20.25 8.71
C PRO A 516 -1.90 19.23 9.62
N ALA A 517 -0.66 18.84 9.32
CA ALA A 517 0.13 17.92 10.13
C ALA A 517 1.01 18.70 11.15
N SER A 518 0.39 19.44 12.07
CA SER A 518 1.09 20.31 13.04
C SER A 518 1.98 19.57 14.06
N TRP A 519 1.87 18.24 14.16
CA TRP A 519 2.69 17.39 15.04
C TRP A 519 4.08 17.08 14.45
N THR A 520 4.31 17.44 13.18
CA THR A 520 5.59 17.31 12.47
C THR A 520 5.83 18.53 11.60
N THR A 521 7.09 18.84 11.27
CA THR A 521 7.43 19.87 10.28
C THR A 521 7.21 19.36 8.85
N TYR A 522 7.39 18.04 8.61
CA TYR A 522 7.23 17.44 7.30
C TYR A 522 5.76 17.20 6.97
N GLN A 523 5.31 17.80 5.90
CA GLN A 523 3.92 17.75 5.46
C GLN A 523 3.65 16.53 4.55
N GLU A 524 2.41 16.06 4.53
CA GLU A 524 1.98 14.93 3.71
C GLU A 524 1.98 15.30 2.22
N PHE A 525 2.70 14.51 1.42
CA PHE A 525 2.75 14.65 -0.03
C PHE A 525 1.36 14.37 -0.66
N GLY A 526 0.97 15.11 -1.68
CA GLY A 526 -0.35 14.99 -2.32
C GLY A 526 -1.49 15.63 -1.51
N THR A 527 -1.42 15.64 -0.18
CA THR A 527 -2.41 16.28 0.70
C THR A 527 -2.09 17.74 0.95
N SER A 528 -0.82 18.09 1.16
CA SER A 528 -0.38 19.45 1.46
C SER A 528 0.27 20.15 0.27
N PHE A 529 1.00 19.42 -0.55
CA PHE A 529 1.73 19.91 -1.70
C PHE A 529 1.84 18.84 -2.79
N SER A 530 2.07 19.26 -4.03
CA SER A 530 2.35 18.36 -5.15
C SER A 530 3.15 19.05 -6.25
N PRO A 531 4.10 18.35 -6.92
CA PRO A 531 4.79 18.84 -8.10
C PRO A 531 3.96 18.62 -9.37
N ASP A 532 4.06 19.59 -10.29
CA ASP A 532 3.69 19.43 -11.70
C ASP A 532 4.96 19.60 -12.54
N TYR A 533 5.59 18.47 -12.85
CA TYR A 533 6.84 18.46 -13.62
C TYR A 533 6.64 18.95 -15.06
N THR A 534 5.46 18.74 -15.65
CA THR A 534 5.13 19.13 -17.01
C THR A 534 4.84 20.64 -17.09
N GLY A 535 4.03 21.14 -16.16
CA GLY A 535 3.69 22.55 -16.07
C GLY A 535 4.79 23.42 -15.43
N GLY A 536 5.81 22.80 -14.84
CA GLY A 536 6.92 23.51 -14.19
C GLY A 536 6.47 24.25 -12.92
N ALA A 537 5.77 23.57 -12.02
CA ALA A 537 5.22 24.20 -10.82
C ALA A 537 5.18 23.27 -9.60
N LEU A 538 5.26 23.86 -8.41
CA LEU A 538 4.89 23.23 -7.15
C LEU A 538 3.58 23.84 -6.66
N SER A 539 2.58 23.03 -6.38
CA SER A 539 1.29 23.48 -5.87
C SER A 539 1.18 23.26 -4.38
N LEU A 540 0.71 24.26 -3.63
CA LEU A 540 0.25 24.11 -2.26
C LEU A 540 -1.28 23.95 -2.27
N THR A 541 -1.78 22.93 -1.58
CA THR A 541 -3.20 22.60 -1.61
C THR A 541 -4.03 23.59 -0.76
N SER A 542 -5.32 23.64 -1.03
CA SER A 542 -6.25 24.41 -0.18
C SER A 542 -6.30 23.90 1.26
N ALA A 543 -6.09 22.58 1.46
CA ALA A 543 -6.02 21.98 2.79
C ALA A 543 -4.83 22.52 3.59
N PHE A 544 -3.65 22.59 2.96
CA PHE A 544 -2.45 23.17 3.57
C PHE A 544 -2.64 24.66 3.88
N LEU A 545 -3.04 25.44 2.88
CA LEU A 545 -3.17 26.89 3.02
C LEU A 545 -4.24 27.29 4.04
N SER A 546 -5.35 26.56 4.12
CA SER A 546 -6.42 26.81 5.10
C SER A 546 -5.96 26.56 6.54
N ALA A 547 -5.01 25.69 6.77
CA ALA A 547 -4.46 25.39 8.08
C ALA A 547 -3.43 26.40 8.58
N LEU A 548 -2.94 27.32 7.69
CA LEU A 548 -1.95 28.32 8.07
C LEU A 548 -2.58 29.44 8.91
N LYS A 549 -1.84 29.90 9.93
CA LYS A 549 -2.20 31.08 10.74
C LYS A 549 -2.19 32.33 9.84
N ASP A 550 -3.23 33.14 9.94
CA ASP A 550 -3.36 34.35 9.13
C ASP A 550 -2.31 35.38 9.51
N GLY A 551 -1.66 35.99 8.53
CA GLY A 551 -0.58 36.98 8.70
C GLY A 551 0.75 36.44 9.20
N ALA A 552 0.85 35.13 9.56
CA ALA A 552 2.10 34.56 10.03
C ALA A 552 2.97 34.05 8.86
N PRO A 553 4.25 34.49 8.78
CA PRO A 553 5.19 33.93 7.80
C PRO A 553 5.48 32.45 8.08
N VAL A 554 5.50 31.64 7.03
CA VAL A 554 5.86 30.22 7.06
C VAL A 554 7.08 30.00 6.18
N THR A 555 8.09 29.31 6.71
CA THR A 555 9.24 28.85 5.94
C THR A 555 8.96 27.45 5.43
N LEU A 556 9.02 27.28 4.11
CA LEU A 556 8.97 25.99 3.44
C LEU A 556 10.40 25.57 3.07
N THR A 557 10.74 24.31 3.33
CA THR A 557 11.98 23.70 2.85
C THR A 557 11.59 22.52 1.95
N PHE A 558 11.86 22.68 0.65
CA PHE A 558 11.66 21.60 -0.32
C PHE A 558 12.92 20.76 -0.40
N HIS A 559 12.78 19.46 -0.17
CA HIS A 559 13.86 18.47 -0.28
C HIS A 559 13.72 17.72 -1.59
N PHE A 560 14.82 17.57 -2.31
CA PHE A 560 14.86 16.90 -3.60
C PHE A 560 15.69 15.62 -3.53
N TRP A 561 15.43 14.69 -4.43
CA TRP A 561 16.09 13.39 -4.44
C TRP A 561 17.59 13.45 -4.71
N SER A 562 18.08 14.49 -5.37
CA SER A 562 19.53 14.73 -5.51
C SER A 562 20.24 15.08 -4.18
N GLY A 563 19.49 15.31 -3.11
CA GLY A 563 19.95 15.88 -1.86
C GLY A 563 19.92 17.42 -1.81
N ALA A 564 19.52 18.09 -2.91
CA ALA A 564 19.34 19.53 -2.91
C ALA A 564 18.17 19.95 -2.02
N THR A 565 18.31 21.12 -1.37
CA THR A 565 17.22 21.76 -0.62
C THR A 565 17.00 23.17 -1.13
N VAL A 566 15.74 23.62 -1.19
CA VAL A 566 15.37 24.98 -1.59
C VAL A 566 14.40 25.54 -0.57
N THR A 567 14.75 26.72 -0.02
CA THR A 567 13.91 27.44 0.94
C THR A 567 12.99 28.42 0.22
N TYR A 568 11.76 28.57 0.73
CA TYR A 568 10.74 29.46 0.21
C TYR A 568 9.88 29.99 1.37
N HIS A 569 9.40 31.22 1.27
CA HIS A 569 8.58 31.84 2.31
C HIS A 569 7.18 32.10 1.82
N VAL A 570 6.18 31.74 2.60
CA VAL A 570 4.76 31.94 2.29
C VAL A 570 4.07 32.68 3.41
N THR A 571 3.25 33.67 3.06
CA THR A 571 2.37 34.37 4.01
C THR A 571 0.95 34.37 3.46
N LYS A 572 0.00 33.92 4.27
CA LYS A 572 -1.44 34.00 3.99
C LYS A 572 -2.02 35.22 4.72
N SER A 573 -2.83 36.02 4.04
CA SER A 573 -3.60 37.15 4.63
C SER A 573 -5.02 37.08 4.09
N GLY A 574 -5.95 36.62 4.90
CA GLY A 574 -7.31 36.30 4.48
C GLY A 574 -7.31 35.24 3.39
N THR A 575 -7.84 35.58 2.22
CA THR A 575 -7.82 34.71 1.03
C THR A 575 -6.58 34.87 0.16
N SER A 576 -5.78 35.90 0.38
CA SER A 576 -4.57 36.18 -0.42
C SER A 576 -3.37 35.40 0.12
N VAL A 577 -2.55 34.88 -0.79
CA VAL A 577 -1.30 34.17 -0.48
C VAL A 577 -0.17 34.81 -1.28
N THR A 578 0.92 35.15 -0.61
CA THR A 578 2.15 35.63 -1.24
C THR A 578 3.29 34.69 -0.91
N GLY A 579 4.16 34.45 -1.88
CA GLY A 579 5.33 33.60 -1.75
C GLY A 579 6.56 34.25 -2.34
N THR A 580 7.70 34.15 -1.64
CA THR A 580 8.98 34.68 -2.05
C THR A 580 10.10 33.68 -1.88
N THR A 581 11.09 33.75 -2.76
CA THR A 581 12.37 33.05 -2.57
C THR A 581 13.16 33.71 -1.45
N SER A 582 13.98 32.94 -0.75
CA SER A 582 14.95 33.42 0.23
C SER A 582 16.10 34.20 -0.43
#